data_a3539664708c957ef45cfa9684759ba8
#
_entry.id   a3539664708c957ef45cfa9684759ba8
#
_cell.length_a   1.000
_cell.length_b   1.000
_cell.length_c   1.000
_cell.angle_alpha   90.00
_cell.angle_beta   90.00
_cell.angle_gamma   90.00
#
_symmetry.space_group_name_H-M   'P 1'
#
loop_
_entity.id
_entity.type
_entity.pdbx_description
1 polymer ?
#
loop_
_entity_poly.entity_id
_entity_poly.type
_entity_poly.pdbx_seq_one_letter_code
_entity_poly.pdbx_strand_id
1 'polypeptide(L)'
;MVFAHCHNLSAQYVAKSSLYVDRIIENKMANTGIVGVGAAIIVNKKIVWQKGYGYADRRNKVPFTPETIMNIASISKVVTGACLMKAVELGKLNLDEDINNYLPFKIVNPYFPGEKITLKMLATHTSGLADRYPFYTDSTYFYGKDSPEQLGDFLKQYFLPGGKYYSKENFLNYKPGTYRDYSNIGAGLAGYILELRTGEKLNKFSRKYFFNPLKMENTGWFLSEIDTNLHSKLYAKQGKSIDEILLYGVTTYPDGGVRTSVSELSKFFVVLLNEGKYKGTRILKKKSVDEMLRFQFTESNKPINVNPDNLNSGIFWTTKMGGSRIGHNGSDPGVRTFMLSDLAKEMGVILFINTSLSEKEEHIYFDMYSELYKYAKTFGK
;
A
#
# COMPACT_ATOMS: atom_id res chain seq x y z
N MET A 1 29.24 -32.39 18.66
CA MET A 1 28.12 -32.29 19.64
C MET A 1 27.69 -30.86 19.95
N VAL A 2 28.56 -29.84 19.90
CA VAL A 2 28.19 -28.44 20.24
C VAL A 2 27.24 -27.79 19.24
N PHE A 3 27.33 -28.07 17.95
CA PHE A 3 26.47 -27.53 16.91
C PHE A 3 25.00 -27.98 16.98
N ALA A 4 24.70 -29.19 17.43
CA ALA A 4 23.37 -29.73 17.56
C ALA A 4 22.58 -29.09 18.74
N HIS A 5 23.30 -28.71 19.81
CA HIS A 5 22.68 -28.07 20.99
C HIS A 5 22.24 -26.62 20.72
N CYS A 6 23.03 -25.85 19.98
CA CYS A 6 22.68 -24.47 19.63
C CYS A 6 21.43 -24.37 18.72
N HIS A 7 21.29 -25.33 17.77
CA HIS A 7 20.09 -25.36 16.90
C HIS A 7 18.81 -25.72 17.66
N ASN A 8 18.87 -26.61 18.63
CA ASN A 8 17.72 -26.96 19.46
C ASN A 8 17.25 -25.83 20.38
N LEU A 9 18.18 -25.08 20.96
CA LEU A 9 17.86 -23.93 21.83
C LEU A 9 17.23 -22.78 21.06
N SER A 10 17.71 -22.48 19.85
CA SER A 10 17.14 -21.45 18.99
C SER A 10 15.73 -21.83 18.50
N ALA A 11 15.51 -23.07 18.11
CA ALA A 11 14.19 -23.58 17.69
C ALA A 11 13.19 -23.55 18.84
N GLN A 12 13.57 -23.93 20.05
CA GLN A 12 12.71 -23.86 21.24
C GLN A 12 12.38 -22.42 21.63
N TYR A 13 13.35 -21.50 21.49
CA TYR A 13 13.12 -20.07 21.77
C TYR A 13 12.14 -19.45 20.77
N VAL A 14 12.28 -19.74 19.46
CA VAL A 14 11.36 -19.27 18.43
C VAL A 14 9.97 -19.86 18.65
N ALA A 15 9.84 -21.16 18.97
CA ALA A 15 8.55 -21.78 19.25
C ALA A 15 7.85 -21.16 20.48
N LYS A 16 8.59 -20.92 21.57
CA LYS A 16 8.05 -20.24 22.76
C LYS A 16 7.63 -18.80 22.48
N SER A 17 8.40 -18.09 21.64
CA SER A 17 8.09 -16.72 21.22
C SER A 17 6.90 -16.69 20.27
N SER A 18 6.68 -17.72 19.44
CA SER A 18 5.48 -17.86 18.60
C SER A 18 4.23 -17.98 19.45
N LEU A 19 4.22 -18.86 20.44
CA LEU A 19 3.08 -19.02 21.35
C LEU A 19 2.76 -17.71 22.12
N TYR A 20 3.79 -16.92 22.44
CA TYR A 20 3.61 -15.64 23.10
C TYR A 20 2.94 -14.62 22.16
N VAL A 21 3.41 -14.44 20.92
CA VAL A 21 2.82 -13.50 19.97
C VAL A 21 1.41 -13.93 19.58
N ASP A 22 1.14 -15.25 19.44
CA ASP A 22 -0.18 -15.78 19.17
C ASP A 22 -1.19 -15.34 20.24
N ARG A 23 -0.86 -15.55 21.51
CA ARG A 23 -1.72 -15.14 22.62
C ARG A 23 -1.99 -13.63 22.65
N ILE A 24 -0.98 -12.80 22.35
CA ILE A 24 -1.17 -11.36 22.30
C ILE A 24 -2.14 -10.96 21.20
N ILE A 25 -1.94 -11.50 19.98
CA ILE A 25 -2.82 -11.21 18.84
C ILE A 25 -4.25 -11.64 19.13
N GLU A 26 -4.44 -12.89 19.59
CA GLU A 26 -5.76 -13.45 19.93
C GLU A 26 -6.45 -12.66 21.05
N ASN A 27 -5.73 -12.25 22.11
CA ASN A 27 -6.27 -11.43 23.18
C ASN A 27 -6.70 -10.03 22.68
N LYS A 28 -5.88 -9.39 21.84
CA LYS A 28 -6.25 -8.10 21.25
C LYS A 28 -7.49 -8.23 20.36
N MET A 29 -7.59 -9.26 19.55
CA MET A 29 -8.78 -9.54 18.73
C MET A 29 -10.01 -9.75 19.61
N ALA A 30 -9.94 -10.58 20.65
CA ALA A 30 -11.05 -10.88 21.55
C ALA A 30 -11.55 -9.61 22.28
N ASN A 31 -10.64 -8.76 22.74
CA ASN A 31 -10.97 -7.54 23.49
C ASN A 31 -11.52 -6.41 22.61
N THR A 32 -11.21 -6.41 21.30
CA THR A 32 -11.60 -5.31 20.39
C THR A 32 -12.69 -5.71 19.40
N GLY A 33 -12.92 -7.01 19.20
CA GLY A 33 -13.85 -7.51 18.20
C GLY A 33 -13.30 -7.56 16.78
N ILE A 34 -11.97 -7.46 16.60
CA ILE A 34 -11.31 -7.73 15.31
C ILE A 34 -11.65 -9.15 14.88
N VAL A 35 -12.19 -9.30 13.66
CA VAL A 35 -12.72 -10.58 13.16
C VAL A 35 -11.62 -11.46 12.59
N GLY A 36 -10.73 -10.91 11.79
CA GLY A 36 -9.67 -11.66 11.12
C GLY A 36 -8.38 -10.87 10.98
N VAL A 37 -7.27 -11.58 11.08
CA VAL A 37 -5.91 -11.03 10.98
C VAL A 37 -5.05 -11.97 10.15
N GLY A 38 -4.28 -11.41 9.21
CA GLY A 38 -3.21 -12.11 8.51
C GLY A 38 -1.88 -11.40 8.75
N ALA A 39 -0.80 -12.15 8.97
CA ALA A 39 0.50 -11.54 9.20
C ALA A 39 1.64 -12.34 8.57
N ALA A 40 2.73 -11.63 8.21
CA ALA A 40 3.98 -12.23 7.77
C ALA A 40 5.19 -11.47 8.32
N ILE A 41 6.29 -12.21 8.46
CA ILE A 41 7.59 -11.70 8.87
C ILE A 41 8.63 -12.07 7.82
N ILE A 42 9.39 -11.06 7.40
CA ILE A 42 10.52 -11.17 6.50
C ILE A 42 11.78 -10.82 7.31
N VAL A 43 12.79 -11.69 7.30
CA VAL A 43 14.09 -11.42 7.92
C VAL A 43 15.18 -11.80 6.92
N ASN A 44 16.18 -10.95 6.77
CA ASN A 44 17.31 -11.18 5.85
C ASN A 44 16.82 -11.60 4.45
N LYS A 45 15.80 -10.88 3.92
CA LYS A 45 15.25 -11.07 2.56
C LYS A 45 14.54 -12.42 2.35
N LYS A 46 14.19 -13.12 3.44
CA LYS A 46 13.44 -14.39 3.43
C LYS A 46 12.15 -14.25 4.21
N ILE A 47 11.09 -14.83 3.70
CA ILE A 47 9.83 -15.00 4.43
C ILE A 47 10.08 -16.10 5.46
N VAL A 48 10.08 -15.76 6.75
CA VAL A 48 10.42 -16.68 7.85
C VAL A 48 9.21 -17.16 8.62
N TRP A 49 8.09 -16.43 8.55
CA TRP A 49 6.88 -16.78 9.25
C TRP A 49 5.66 -16.13 8.58
N GLN A 50 4.54 -16.86 8.54
CA GLN A 50 3.24 -16.39 8.08
C GLN A 50 2.16 -17.07 8.88
N LYS A 51 1.11 -16.33 9.28
CA LYS A 51 0.00 -16.87 10.02
C LYS A 51 -1.28 -16.06 9.83
N GLY A 52 -2.43 -16.76 9.91
CA GLY A 52 -3.75 -16.16 10.01
C GLY A 52 -4.37 -16.44 11.37
N TYR A 53 -5.29 -15.55 11.81
CA TYR A 53 -6.02 -15.64 13.06
C TYR A 53 -7.47 -15.24 12.83
N GLY A 54 -8.39 -15.85 13.58
CA GLY A 54 -9.82 -15.57 13.49
C GLY A 54 -10.40 -15.95 12.13
N TYR A 55 -11.27 -15.12 11.57
CA TYR A 55 -12.12 -15.50 10.45
C TYR A 55 -11.99 -14.55 9.26
N ALA A 56 -11.89 -15.12 8.06
CA ALA A 56 -12.12 -14.45 6.79
C ALA A 56 -13.62 -14.20 6.59
N ASP A 57 -14.47 -15.17 6.99
CA ASP A 57 -15.92 -15.04 7.04
C ASP A 57 -16.39 -15.51 8.42
N ARG A 58 -16.83 -14.55 9.26
CA ARG A 58 -17.26 -14.81 10.62
C ARG A 58 -18.56 -15.64 10.66
N ARG A 59 -19.49 -15.35 9.75
CA ARG A 59 -20.80 -16.00 9.71
C ARG A 59 -20.68 -17.48 9.36
N ASN A 60 -19.85 -17.79 8.36
CA ASN A 60 -19.63 -19.15 7.88
C ASN A 60 -18.43 -19.83 8.57
N LYS A 61 -17.80 -19.16 9.55
CA LYS A 61 -16.62 -19.63 10.30
C LYS A 61 -15.45 -20.05 9.41
N VAL A 62 -15.29 -19.37 8.25
CA VAL A 62 -14.15 -19.60 7.36
C VAL A 62 -12.91 -18.96 8.01
N PRO A 63 -11.84 -19.73 8.28
CA PRO A 63 -10.66 -19.19 8.95
C PRO A 63 -9.92 -18.16 8.07
N PHE A 64 -9.31 -17.16 8.69
CA PHE A 64 -8.36 -16.29 8.02
C PHE A 64 -7.00 -17.00 7.94
N THR A 65 -6.48 -17.20 6.73
CA THR A 65 -5.19 -17.85 6.47
C THR A 65 -4.22 -16.88 5.78
N PRO A 66 -2.93 -17.20 5.67
CA PRO A 66 -1.99 -16.39 4.90
C PRO A 66 -2.36 -16.26 3.41
N GLU A 67 -3.18 -17.18 2.88
CA GLU A 67 -3.67 -17.21 1.50
C GLU A 67 -4.98 -16.44 1.31
N THR A 68 -5.64 -16.03 2.40
CA THR A 68 -6.87 -15.23 2.34
C THR A 68 -6.64 -13.93 1.60
N ILE A 69 -7.39 -13.68 0.53
CA ILE A 69 -7.35 -12.45 -0.24
C ILE A 69 -8.02 -11.34 0.55
N MET A 70 -7.44 -10.15 0.53
CA MET A 70 -8.03 -8.95 1.09
C MET A 70 -7.60 -7.71 0.29
N ASN A 71 -8.43 -6.68 0.27
CA ASN A 71 -8.03 -5.36 -0.18
C ASN A 71 -6.86 -4.85 0.70
N ILE A 72 -5.83 -4.29 0.09
CA ILE A 72 -4.67 -3.76 0.83
C ILE A 72 -4.66 -2.24 0.92
N ALA A 73 -5.75 -1.60 0.46
CA ALA A 73 -5.89 -0.14 0.51
C ALA A 73 -4.64 0.58 -0.05
N SER A 74 -4.19 1.61 0.60
CA SER A 74 -3.07 2.46 0.15
C SER A 74 -1.72 1.76 -0.01
N ILE A 75 -1.52 0.52 0.42
CA ILE A 75 -0.34 -0.28 0.03
C ILE A 75 -0.31 -0.46 -1.50
N SER A 76 -1.46 -0.38 -2.19
CA SER A 76 -1.58 -0.39 -3.66
C SER A 76 -0.70 0.67 -4.32
N LYS A 77 -0.50 1.83 -3.67
CA LYS A 77 0.39 2.89 -4.18
C LYS A 77 1.84 2.40 -4.33
N VAL A 78 2.28 1.47 -3.48
CA VAL A 78 3.63 0.90 -3.59
C VAL A 78 3.73 0.03 -4.85
N VAL A 79 2.66 -0.69 -5.20
CA VAL A 79 2.59 -1.48 -6.46
C VAL A 79 2.59 -0.52 -7.66
N THR A 80 1.81 0.55 -7.60
CA THR A 80 1.81 1.62 -8.63
C THR A 80 3.20 2.23 -8.77
N GLY A 81 3.89 2.54 -7.66
CA GLY A 81 5.26 3.05 -7.66
C GLY A 81 6.26 2.10 -8.33
N ALA A 82 6.17 0.81 -8.01
CA ALA A 82 7.01 -0.21 -8.66
C ALA A 82 6.74 -0.29 -10.18
N CYS A 83 5.48 -0.19 -10.59
CA CYS A 83 5.10 -0.13 -12.00
C CYS A 83 5.63 1.14 -12.68
N LEU A 84 5.57 2.31 -12.03
CA LEU A 84 6.19 3.54 -12.55
C LEU A 84 7.69 3.35 -12.75
N MET A 85 8.39 2.78 -11.76
CA MET A 85 9.82 2.52 -11.87
C MET A 85 10.14 1.51 -12.98
N LYS A 86 9.27 0.54 -13.22
CA LYS A 86 9.40 -0.38 -14.37
C LYS A 86 9.21 0.34 -15.70
N ALA A 87 8.24 1.23 -15.81
CA ALA A 87 8.03 2.03 -17.01
C ALA A 87 9.21 3.01 -17.27
N VAL A 88 9.84 3.53 -16.20
CA VAL A 88 11.11 4.29 -16.29
C VAL A 88 12.25 3.40 -16.82
N GLU A 89 12.39 2.15 -16.33
CA GLU A 89 13.37 1.18 -16.85
C GLU A 89 13.21 0.90 -18.35
N LEU A 90 11.96 0.93 -18.82
CA LEU A 90 11.60 0.71 -20.22
C LEU A 90 11.73 1.97 -21.09
N GLY A 91 12.18 3.10 -20.51
CA GLY A 91 12.30 4.38 -21.22
C GLY A 91 10.96 5.01 -21.59
N LYS A 92 9.85 4.61 -20.97
CA LYS A 92 8.50 5.12 -21.25
C LYS A 92 8.13 6.36 -20.44
N LEU A 93 8.75 6.53 -19.27
CA LEU A 93 8.48 7.60 -18.32
C LEU A 93 9.77 8.22 -17.80
N ASN A 94 9.69 9.50 -17.44
CA ASN A 94 10.69 10.23 -16.68
C ASN A 94 10.00 10.85 -15.45
N LEU A 95 10.56 10.66 -14.26
CA LEU A 95 9.97 11.15 -13.01
C LEU A 95 9.95 12.67 -12.91
N ASP A 96 10.87 13.37 -13.57
CA ASP A 96 11.03 14.83 -13.52
C ASP A 96 10.32 15.56 -14.68
N GLU A 97 9.68 14.82 -15.58
CA GLU A 97 8.94 15.37 -16.70
C GLU A 97 7.61 15.99 -16.25
N ASP A 98 7.20 17.07 -16.93
CA ASP A 98 5.85 17.64 -16.74
C ASP A 98 4.80 16.63 -17.15
N ILE A 99 3.84 16.34 -16.26
CA ILE A 99 2.75 15.41 -16.53
C ILE A 99 1.93 15.80 -17.76
N ASN A 100 1.87 17.08 -18.08
CA ASN A 100 1.14 17.59 -19.24
C ASN A 100 1.74 17.15 -20.59
N ASN A 101 2.99 16.69 -20.60
CA ASN A 101 3.61 16.08 -21.80
C ASN A 101 3.16 14.61 -22.02
N TYR A 102 2.47 14.04 -21.03
CA TYR A 102 1.96 12.67 -21.08
C TYR A 102 0.44 12.59 -21.25
N LEU A 103 -0.28 13.64 -20.87
CA LEU A 103 -1.74 13.67 -20.80
C LEU A 103 -2.37 14.17 -22.10
N PRO A 104 -3.55 13.66 -22.48
CA PRO A 104 -4.35 14.19 -23.62
C PRO A 104 -5.11 15.47 -23.27
N PHE A 105 -5.00 15.96 -22.04
CA PHE A 105 -5.57 17.20 -21.53
C PHE A 105 -4.60 17.85 -20.54
N LYS A 106 -4.74 19.15 -20.29
CA LYS A 106 -3.83 19.90 -19.41
C LYS A 106 -4.40 19.98 -17.99
N ILE A 107 -3.58 19.65 -17.00
CA ILE A 107 -3.84 19.88 -15.59
C ILE A 107 -2.99 21.10 -15.16
N VAL A 108 -3.65 22.15 -14.72
CA VAL A 108 -3.02 23.41 -14.32
C VAL A 108 -3.55 23.78 -12.94
N ASN A 109 -2.65 23.98 -11.98
CA ASN A 109 -3.04 24.50 -10.68
C ASN A 109 -3.50 25.97 -10.86
N PRO A 110 -4.76 26.33 -10.56
CA PRO A 110 -5.29 27.64 -10.85
C PRO A 110 -4.68 28.75 -9.99
N TYR A 111 -3.97 28.41 -8.93
CA TYR A 111 -3.22 29.36 -8.08
C TYR A 111 -1.78 29.59 -8.58
N PHE A 112 -1.23 28.64 -9.34
CA PHE A 112 0.14 28.66 -9.87
C PHE A 112 0.18 28.17 -11.32
N PRO A 113 -0.44 28.91 -12.27
CA PRO A 113 -0.67 28.41 -13.62
C PRO A 113 0.61 28.25 -14.48
N GLY A 114 1.72 28.88 -14.08
CA GLY A 114 3.01 28.75 -14.74
C GLY A 114 3.90 27.61 -14.23
N GLU A 115 3.47 26.91 -13.17
CA GLU A 115 4.30 25.88 -12.55
C GLU A 115 3.97 24.49 -13.07
N LYS A 116 5.01 23.70 -13.37
CA LYS A 116 4.85 22.32 -13.80
C LYS A 116 4.57 21.39 -12.62
N ILE A 117 3.81 20.35 -12.89
CA ILE A 117 3.64 19.20 -11.99
C ILE A 117 4.38 18.02 -12.59
N THR A 118 5.19 17.29 -11.79
CA THR A 118 5.95 16.14 -12.27
C THR A 118 5.43 14.83 -11.68
N LEU A 119 5.75 13.68 -12.33
CA LEU A 119 5.45 12.36 -11.77
C LEU A 119 6.07 12.16 -10.38
N LYS A 120 7.28 12.69 -10.16
CA LYS A 120 7.92 12.66 -8.83
C LYS A 120 7.08 13.37 -7.79
N MET A 121 6.55 14.55 -8.12
CA MET A 121 5.67 15.31 -7.21
C MET A 121 4.37 14.54 -6.90
N LEU A 122 3.78 13.83 -7.87
CA LEU A 122 2.64 12.95 -7.60
C LEU A 122 3.03 11.84 -6.61
N ALA A 123 4.16 11.18 -6.85
CA ALA A 123 4.63 10.03 -6.08
C ALA A 123 5.15 10.40 -4.67
N THR A 124 5.55 11.64 -4.45
CA THR A 124 5.98 12.18 -3.14
C THR A 124 4.88 12.96 -2.43
N HIS A 125 3.69 13.07 -3.04
CA HIS A 125 2.55 13.83 -2.54
C HIS A 125 2.84 15.33 -2.36
N THR A 126 3.56 15.92 -3.31
CA THR A 126 3.92 17.35 -3.33
C THR A 126 3.39 18.08 -4.56
N SER A 127 2.50 17.46 -5.31
CA SER A 127 1.99 17.98 -6.59
C SER A 127 1.07 19.20 -6.46
N GLY A 128 0.55 19.48 -5.26
CA GLY A 128 -0.47 20.50 -5.07
C GLY A 128 -1.86 20.06 -5.55
N LEU A 129 -2.07 18.76 -5.85
CA LEU A 129 -3.39 18.17 -6.11
C LEU A 129 -4.00 17.70 -4.80
N ALA A 130 -5.27 18.00 -4.58
CA ALA A 130 -5.99 17.71 -3.35
C ALA A 130 -7.08 16.67 -3.54
N ASP A 131 -7.28 15.83 -2.53
CA ASP A 131 -8.45 14.99 -2.39
C ASP A 131 -9.53 15.79 -1.67
N ARG A 132 -10.63 16.10 -2.34
CA ARG A 132 -11.73 16.85 -1.72
C ARG A 132 -12.67 15.91 -0.98
N TYR A 133 -12.61 15.89 0.34
CA TYR A 133 -13.51 15.11 1.18
C TYR A 133 -14.78 15.90 1.58
N PRO A 134 -15.95 15.25 1.75
CA PRO A 134 -16.24 13.82 1.55
C PRO A 134 -16.40 13.39 0.09
N PHE A 135 -16.39 14.34 -0.86
CA PHE A 135 -16.64 14.09 -2.28
C PHE A 135 -15.80 12.92 -2.83
N TYR A 136 -14.50 12.82 -2.44
CA TYR A 136 -13.63 11.73 -2.90
C TYR A 136 -14.22 10.36 -2.56
N THR A 137 -14.58 10.13 -1.29
CA THR A 137 -15.12 8.83 -0.86
C THR A 137 -16.50 8.57 -1.49
N ASP A 138 -17.37 9.56 -1.54
CA ASP A 138 -18.73 9.41 -2.03
C ASP A 138 -18.80 9.15 -3.55
N SER A 139 -17.78 9.60 -4.29
CA SER A 139 -17.75 9.51 -5.76
C SER A 139 -16.86 8.40 -6.32
N THR A 140 -15.95 7.84 -5.53
CA THR A 140 -14.97 6.88 -6.05
C THR A 140 -15.18 5.45 -5.57
N TYR A 141 -15.94 5.22 -4.49
CA TYR A 141 -16.20 3.89 -3.94
C TYR A 141 -17.55 3.33 -4.43
N PHE A 142 -17.51 2.10 -4.98
CA PHE A 142 -18.67 1.39 -5.52
C PHE A 142 -18.87 0.07 -4.80
N TYR A 143 -19.74 0.04 -3.82
CA TYR A 143 -20.02 -1.15 -3.03
C TYR A 143 -20.75 -2.23 -3.84
N GLY A 144 -20.33 -3.50 -3.66
CA GLY A 144 -20.86 -4.67 -4.33
C GLY A 144 -20.36 -4.90 -5.77
N LYS A 145 -19.55 -4.01 -6.33
CA LYS A 145 -19.08 -4.08 -7.73
C LYS A 145 -17.80 -3.29 -7.97
N ASP A 146 -17.16 -3.54 -9.10
CA ASP A 146 -16.11 -2.67 -9.61
C ASP A 146 -16.69 -1.32 -10.08
N SER A 147 -15.87 -0.27 -10.11
CA SER A 147 -16.31 1.05 -10.61
C SER A 147 -16.76 0.96 -12.07
N PRO A 148 -17.95 1.47 -12.40
CA PRO A 148 -18.38 1.60 -13.80
C PRO A 148 -17.72 2.76 -14.52
N GLU A 149 -17.13 3.72 -13.80
CA GLU A 149 -16.50 4.90 -14.35
C GLU A 149 -15.02 4.62 -14.68
N GLN A 150 -14.60 5.01 -15.87
CA GLN A 150 -13.20 4.84 -16.29
C GLN A 150 -12.32 5.89 -15.60
N LEU A 151 -11.14 5.46 -15.14
CA LEU A 151 -10.18 6.32 -14.43
C LEU A 151 -9.86 7.62 -15.20
N GLY A 152 -9.60 7.52 -16.51
CA GLY A 152 -9.26 8.69 -17.35
C GLY A 152 -10.41 9.69 -17.47
N ASP A 153 -11.65 9.21 -17.57
CA ASP A 153 -12.84 10.06 -17.67
C ASP A 153 -13.10 10.77 -16.33
N PHE A 154 -13.00 10.03 -15.22
CA PHE A 154 -13.09 10.61 -13.87
C PHE A 154 -12.06 11.72 -13.68
N LEU A 155 -10.78 11.47 -13.97
CA LEU A 155 -9.71 12.45 -13.81
C LEU A 155 -9.91 13.69 -14.71
N LYS A 156 -10.38 13.50 -15.93
CA LYS A 156 -10.75 14.60 -16.83
C LYS A 156 -11.86 15.47 -16.23
N GLN A 157 -12.92 14.84 -15.72
CA GLN A 157 -14.03 15.54 -15.08
C GLN A 157 -13.62 16.23 -13.77
N TYR A 158 -12.60 15.71 -13.09
CA TYR A 158 -12.11 16.25 -11.82
C TYR A 158 -11.21 17.48 -12.04
N PHE A 159 -10.34 17.46 -13.03
CA PHE A 159 -9.29 18.49 -13.18
C PHE A 159 -9.59 19.58 -14.21
N LEU A 160 -10.45 19.35 -15.19
CA LEU A 160 -10.70 20.36 -16.21
C LEU A 160 -11.80 21.35 -15.82
N PRO A 161 -11.58 22.67 -16.01
CA PRO A 161 -12.65 23.65 -15.88
C PRO A 161 -13.86 23.27 -16.73
N GLY A 162 -15.05 23.32 -16.12
CA GLY A 162 -16.29 22.84 -16.73
C GLY A 162 -16.56 21.35 -16.58
N GLY A 163 -15.63 20.57 -16.05
CA GLY A 163 -15.84 19.16 -15.68
C GLY A 163 -16.84 19.02 -14.54
N LYS A 164 -17.61 17.93 -14.54
CA LYS A 164 -18.67 17.64 -13.55
C LYS A 164 -18.19 17.71 -12.10
N TYR A 165 -16.92 17.33 -11.88
CA TYR A 165 -16.31 17.22 -10.54
C TYR A 165 -15.30 18.33 -10.27
N TYR A 166 -15.14 19.27 -11.21
CA TYR A 166 -14.17 20.35 -11.06
C TYR A 166 -14.52 21.29 -9.90
N SER A 167 -13.52 21.62 -9.12
CA SER A 167 -13.51 22.70 -8.13
C SER A 167 -12.10 23.26 -8.01
N LYS A 168 -11.95 24.53 -7.66
CA LYS A 168 -10.64 25.06 -7.29
C LYS A 168 -10.05 24.35 -6.06
N GLU A 169 -10.89 23.78 -5.21
CA GLU A 169 -10.51 22.99 -4.03
C GLU A 169 -9.86 21.64 -4.39
N ASN A 170 -9.93 21.22 -5.66
CA ASN A 170 -9.18 20.07 -6.16
C ASN A 170 -7.65 20.36 -6.25
N PHE A 171 -7.28 21.61 -5.94
CA PHE A 171 -5.90 22.08 -5.94
C PHE A 171 -5.60 22.83 -4.64
N LEU A 172 -4.37 22.69 -4.16
CA LEU A 172 -3.86 23.44 -3.02
C LEU A 172 -3.36 24.82 -3.46
N ASN A 173 -3.55 25.83 -2.63
CA ASN A 173 -2.93 27.13 -2.81
C ASN A 173 -1.47 27.12 -2.31
N TYR A 174 -0.71 26.14 -2.81
CA TYR A 174 0.74 26.02 -2.63
C TYR A 174 1.39 25.70 -3.97
N LYS A 175 2.57 26.30 -4.20
CA LYS A 175 3.37 26.01 -5.39
C LYS A 175 3.71 24.51 -5.43
N PRO A 176 3.50 23.79 -6.57
CA PRO A 176 3.91 22.41 -6.72
C PRO A 176 5.36 22.17 -6.25
N GLY A 177 5.57 21.13 -5.47
CA GLY A 177 6.86 20.78 -4.87
C GLY A 177 7.14 21.39 -3.49
N THR A 178 6.37 22.40 -3.02
CA THR A 178 6.70 23.16 -1.81
C THR A 178 5.90 22.79 -0.57
N TYR A 179 4.79 22.05 -0.75
CA TYR A 179 3.91 21.58 0.33
C TYR A 179 3.55 20.12 0.10
N ARG A 180 3.62 19.32 1.15
CA ARG A 180 3.25 17.91 1.09
C ARG A 180 1.83 17.72 1.61
N ASP A 181 0.96 17.24 0.73
CA ASP A 181 -0.37 16.79 1.09
C ASP A 181 -0.65 15.42 0.46
N TYR A 182 -1.06 14.46 1.28
CA TYR A 182 -1.30 13.10 0.81
C TYR A 182 -2.48 13.10 -0.17
N SER A 183 -2.25 12.61 -1.39
CA SER A 183 -3.28 12.63 -2.43
C SER A 183 -3.48 11.24 -3.07
N ASN A 184 -4.69 10.72 -2.95
CA ASN A 184 -5.16 9.52 -3.64
C ASN A 184 -5.37 9.82 -5.13
N ILE A 185 -5.98 10.96 -5.43
CA ILE A 185 -6.18 11.44 -6.81
C ILE A 185 -4.83 11.55 -7.53
N GLY A 186 -3.79 12.07 -6.86
CA GLY A 186 -2.44 12.12 -7.42
C GLY A 186 -1.85 10.75 -7.76
N ALA A 187 -2.12 9.76 -6.93
CA ALA A 187 -1.70 8.38 -7.20
C ALA A 187 -2.52 7.74 -8.34
N GLY A 188 -3.83 7.99 -8.38
CA GLY A 188 -4.71 7.62 -9.49
C GLY A 188 -4.19 8.18 -10.83
N LEU A 189 -3.85 9.49 -10.84
CA LEU A 189 -3.30 10.17 -12.01
C LEU A 189 -1.96 9.59 -12.45
N ALA A 190 -1.06 9.25 -11.51
CA ALA A 190 0.22 8.63 -11.83
C ALA A 190 0.03 7.27 -12.52
N GLY A 191 -0.92 6.45 -12.03
CA GLY A 191 -1.31 5.20 -12.69
C GLY A 191 -1.88 5.41 -14.08
N TYR A 192 -2.74 6.40 -14.26
CA TYR A 192 -3.30 6.74 -15.56
C TYR A 192 -2.23 7.19 -16.59
N ILE A 193 -1.27 8.00 -16.15
CA ILE A 193 -0.13 8.40 -16.99
C ILE A 193 0.68 7.19 -17.43
N LEU A 194 0.91 6.21 -16.54
CA LEU A 194 1.55 4.96 -16.90
C LEU A 194 0.76 4.23 -18.00
N GLU A 195 -0.55 4.10 -17.86
CA GLU A 195 -1.39 3.46 -18.89
C GLU A 195 -1.25 4.12 -20.25
N LEU A 196 -1.32 5.45 -20.30
CA LEU A 196 -1.18 6.21 -21.54
C LEU A 196 0.19 6.00 -22.20
N ARG A 197 1.27 6.02 -21.42
CA ARG A 197 2.63 5.95 -21.94
C ARG A 197 3.09 4.55 -22.30
N THR A 198 2.55 3.54 -21.65
CA THR A 198 2.87 2.14 -21.95
C THR A 198 1.92 1.53 -22.99
N GLY A 199 0.72 2.09 -23.16
CA GLY A 199 -0.37 1.53 -23.96
C GLY A 199 -1.03 0.31 -23.31
N GLU A 200 -0.68 0.00 -22.05
CA GLU A 200 -1.22 -1.12 -21.28
C GLU A 200 -1.94 -0.60 -20.03
N LYS A 201 -3.12 -1.13 -19.70
CA LYS A 201 -3.79 -0.86 -18.42
C LYS A 201 -2.90 -1.30 -17.26
N LEU A 202 -2.90 -0.55 -16.15
CA LEU A 202 -2.03 -0.80 -14.98
C LEU A 202 -2.19 -2.23 -14.43
N ASN A 203 -3.40 -2.77 -14.42
CA ASN A 203 -3.67 -4.16 -14.00
C ASN A 203 -2.94 -5.18 -14.90
N LYS A 204 -2.95 -4.97 -16.21
CA LYS A 204 -2.24 -5.84 -17.15
C LYS A 204 -0.72 -5.67 -17.05
N PHE A 205 -0.27 -4.42 -16.94
CA PHE A 205 1.15 -4.09 -16.77
C PHE A 205 1.73 -4.70 -15.49
N SER A 206 1.07 -4.53 -14.35
CA SER A 206 1.50 -5.11 -13.08
C SER A 206 1.48 -6.64 -13.09
N ARG A 207 0.47 -7.25 -13.71
CA ARG A 207 0.40 -8.71 -13.89
C ARG A 207 1.58 -9.23 -14.70
N LYS A 208 1.90 -8.58 -15.81
CA LYS A 208 3.01 -8.95 -16.71
C LYS A 208 4.38 -8.86 -16.06
N TYR A 209 4.65 -7.76 -15.36
CA TYR A 209 5.98 -7.46 -14.86
C TYR A 209 6.23 -7.84 -13.40
N PHE A 210 5.16 -8.05 -12.60
CA PHE A 210 5.25 -8.36 -11.18
C PHE A 210 4.48 -9.61 -10.80
N PHE A 211 3.17 -9.66 -11.01
CA PHE A 211 2.35 -10.72 -10.43
C PHE A 211 2.67 -12.10 -11.03
N ASN A 212 2.74 -12.22 -12.36
CA ASN A 212 3.08 -13.50 -13.00
C ASN A 212 4.52 -13.96 -12.66
N PRO A 213 5.58 -13.11 -12.79
CA PRO A 213 6.93 -13.53 -12.41
C PRO A 213 7.08 -13.93 -10.94
N LEU A 214 6.25 -13.38 -10.04
CA LEU A 214 6.23 -13.69 -8.63
C LEU A 214 5.26 -14.82 -8.25
N LYS A 215 4.50 -15.36 -9.24
CA LYS A 215 3.44 -16.33 -9.00
C LYS A 215 2.44 -15.82 -7.95
N MET A 216 1.96 -14.59 -8.16
CA MET A 216 0.90 -13.94 -7.38
C MET A 216 -0.42 -14.13 -8.15
N GLU A 217 -0.92 -15.35 -8.15
CA GLU A 217 -2.03 -15.80 -9.02
C GLU A 217 -3.38 -15.23 -8.54
N ASN A 218 -3.52 -15.04 -7.23
CA ASN A 218 -4.72 -14.53 -6.57
C ASN A 218 -4.64 -13.02 -6.28
N THR A 219 -3.76 -12.29 -6.98
CA THR A 219 -3.63 -10.83 -6.85
C THR A 219 -4.26 -10.12 -8.04
N GLY A 220 -5.09 -9.12 -7.79
CA GLY A 220 -5.74 -8.31 -8.81
C GLY A 220 -6.07 -6.91 -8.32
N TRP A 221 -6.51 -6.03 -9.22
CA TRP A 221 -6.93 -4.66 -8.94
C TRP A 221 -8.45 -4.52 -8.82
N PHE A 222 -9.18 -5.42 -9.45
CA PHE A 222 -10.62 -5.40 -9.55
C PHE A 222 -11.23 -6.65 -8.90
N LEU A 223 -12.46 -6.56 -8.43
CA LEU A 223 -13.21 -7.72 -7.94
C LEU A 223 -13.35 -8.80 -9.02
N SER A 224 -13.50 -8.37 -10.26
CA SER A 224 -13.59 -9.24 -11.45
C SER A 224 -12.28 -9.98 -11.80
N GLU A 225 -11.15 -9.64 -11.17
CA GLU A 225 -9.84 -10.27 -11.43
C GLU A 225 -9.43 -11.32 -10.40
N ILE A 226 -10.21 -11.50 -9.37
CA ILE A 226 -9.94 -12.43 -8.26
C ILE A 226 -11.11 -13.38 -8.03
N ASP A 227 -10.85 -14.51 -7.36
CA ASP A 227 -11.93 -15.33 -6.81
C ASP A 227 -12.44 -14.69 -5.50
N THR A 228 -13.63 -14.08 -5.58
CA THR A 228 -14.25 -13.41 -4.43
C THR A 228 -14.65 -14.36 -3.31
N ASN A 229 -14.72 -15.68 -3.56
CA ASN A 229 -14.95 -16.69 -2.52
C ASN A 229 -13.72 -16.86 -1.63
N LEU A 230 -12.52 -16.56 -2.14
CA LEU A 230 -11.28 -16.56 -1.37
C LEU A 230 -11.01 -15.22 -0.69
N HIS A 231 -11.83 -14.19 -0.99
CA HIS A 231 -11.67 -12.86 -0.39
C HIS A 231 -12.33 -12.82 0.99
N SER A 232 -11.61 -12.26 1.97
CA SER A 232 -12.17 -11.99 3.29
C SER A 232 -13.38 -11.07 3.19
N LYS A 233 -14.42 -11.35 3.97
CA LYS A 233 -15.45 -10.37 4.31
C LYS A 233 -14.77 -9.22 5.07
N LEU A 234 -15.34 -8.03 4.94
CA LEU A 234 -14.88 -6.81 5.59
C LEU A 234 -15.89 -6.40 6.66
N TYR A 235 -15.40 -5.83 7.75
CA TYR A 235 -16.23 -5.51 8.90
C TYR A 235 -15.97 -4.10 9.45
N ALA A 236 -17.00 -3.49 10.03
CA ALA A 236 -16.87 -2.28 10.82
C ALA A 236 -17.43 -2.50 12.22
N LYS A 237 -16.70 -2.10 13.23
CA LYS A 237 -17.17 -2.09 14.61
C LYS A 237 -17.89 -0.77 14.88
N GLN A 238 -19.14 -0.86 15.35
CA GLN A 238 -19.95 0.26 15.79
C GLN A 238 -20.48 0.00 17.22
N GLY A 239 -19.78 0.57 18.20
CA GLY A 239 -20.05 0.28 19.60
C GLY A 239 -19.83 -1.20 19.92
N LYS A 240 -20.90 -1.96 20.20
CA LYS A 240 -20.85 -3.40 20.44
C LYS A 240 -21.17 -4.25 19.20
N SER A 241 -21.71 -3.66 18.13
CA SER A 241 -21.99 -4.39 16.88
C SER A 241 -20.72 -4.49 16.01
N ILE A 242 -20.70 -5.54 15.19
CA ILE A 242 -19.70 -5.75 14.15
C ILE A 242 -20.47 -6.10 12.89
N ASP A 243 -20.52 -5.12 11.99
CA ASP A 243 -21.34 -5.20 10.80
C ASP A 243 -20.48 -5.52 9.57
N GLU A 244 -20.99 -6.36 8.67
CA GLU A 244 -20.32 -6.70 7.42
C GLU A 244 -20.45 -5.53 6.44
N ILE A 245 -19.34 -5.21 5.77
CA ILE A 245 -19.24 -4.23 4.69
C ILE A 245 -19.18 -4.99 3.37
N LEU A 246 -20.00 -4.61 2.40
CA LEU A 246 -19.89 -5.15 1.05
C LEU A 246 -18.50 -4.88 0.47
N LEU A 247 -17.96 -5.82 -0.29
CA LEU A 247 -16.75 -5.58 -1.07
C LEU A 247 -17.02 -4.43 -2.05
N TYR A 248 -15.99 -3.67 -2.37
CA TYR A 248 -16.15 -2.47 -3.20
C TYR A 248 -15.02 -2.33 -4.22
N GLY A 249 -15.33 -1.73 -5.36
CA GLY A 249 -14.35 -1.22 -6.32
C GLY A 249 -14.06 0.26 -6.08
N VAL A 250 -12.94 0.75 -6.60
CA VAL A 250 -12.53 2.16 -6.51
C VAL A 250 -12.20 2.67 -7.91
N THR A 251 -12.78 3.82 -8.29
CA THR A 251 -12.52 4.45 -9.61
C THR A 251 -11.04 4.81 -9.77
N THR A 252 -10.45 5.36 -8.73
CA THR A 252 -9.03 5.73 -8.69
C THR A 252 -8.14 4.55 -8.30
N TYR A 253 -8.45 3.35 -8.78
CA TYR A 253 -7.87 2.08 -8.37
C TYR A 253 -6.33 2.03 -8.22
N PRO A 254 -5.49 2.84 -8.93
CA PRO A 254 -4.06 2.85 -8.69
C PRO A 254 -3.65 3.29 -7.28
N ASP A 255 -4.53 3.97 -6.55
CA ASP A 255 -4.26 4.41 -5.18
C ASP A 255 -4.60 3.39 -4.10
N GLY A 256 -5.61 2.51 -4.33
CA GLY A 256 -6.16 1.64 -3.28
C GLY A 256 -6.74 0.30 -3.74
N GLY A 257 -6.72 -0.01 -5.05
CA GLY A 257 -7.51 -1.10 -5.63
C GLY A 257 -6.92 -2.50 -5.53
N VAL A 258 -5.67 -2.70 -5.12
CA VAL A 258 -5.05 -4.04 -5.09
C VAL A 258 -5.68 -4.93 -4.02
N ARG A 259 -6.00 -6.15 -4.43
CA ARG A 259 -6.42 -7.25 -3.57
C ARG A 259 -5.41 -8.37 -3.71
N THR A 260 -4.95 -8.88 -2.58
CA THR A 260 -3.91 -9.91 -2.53
C THR A 260 -3.93 -10.61 -1.18
N SER A 261 -3.18 -11.67 -1.03
CA SER A 261 -2.97 -12.35 0.25
C SER A 261 -1.67 -11.92 0.92
N VAL A 262 -1.55 -12.21 2.21
CA VAL A 262 -0.30 -11.98 2.96
C VAL A 262 0.85 -12.76 2.33
N SER A 263 0.61 -14.01 1.90
CA SER A 263 1.64 -14.84 1.30
C SER A 263 2.12 -14.30 -0.04
N GLU A 264 1.23 -13.76 -0.87
CA GLU A 264 1.59 -13.18 -2.16
C GLU A 264 2.25 -11.80 -2.01
N LEU A 265 1.71 -10.93 -1.16
CA LEU A 265 2.32 -9.62 -0.89
C LEU A 265 3.74 -9.74 -0.31
N SER A 266 3.99 -10.79 0.49
CA SER A 266 5.33 -11.07 1.02
C SER A 266 6.38 -11.28 -0.07
N LYS A 267 6.02 -11.92 -1.19
CA LYS A 267 6.91 -12.12 -2.34
C LYS A 267 7.28 -10.77 -2.98
N PHE A 268 6.28 -9.91 -3.18
CA PHE A 268 6.48 -8.56 -3.70
C PHE A 268 7.33 -7.70 -2.73
N PHE A 269 7.05 -7.78 -1.44
CA PHE A 269 7.81 -7.04 -0.44
C PHE A 269 9.29 -7.45 -0.42
N VAL A 270 9.59 -8.75 -0.52
CA VAL A 270 10.97 -9.24 -0.64
C VAL A 270 11.67 -8.64 -1.87
N VAL A 271 11.00 -8.45 -3.01
CA VAL A 271 11.61 -7.78 -4.19
C VAL A 271 12.15 -6.41 -3.82
N LEU A 272 11.38 -5.61 -3.07
CA LEU A 272 11.78 -4.27 -2.67
C LEU A 272 12.94 -4.30 -1.65
N LEU A 273 12.87 -5.21 -0.67
CA LEU A 273 13.91 -5.35 0.35
C LEU A 273 15.21 -6.01 -0.17
N ASN A 274 15.14 -6.70 -1.33
CA ASN A 274 16.24 -7.47 -1.92
C ASN A 274 16.68 -6.91 -3.28
N GLU A 275 16.82 -5.60 -3.38
CA GLU A 275 17.38 -4.91 -4.55
C GLU A 275 16.74 -5.33 -5.89
N GLY A 276 15.44 -5.63 -5.87
CA GLY A 276 14.67 -6.02 -7.05
C GLY A 276 14.71 -7.51 -7.41
N LYS A 277 15.12 -8.39 -6.50
CA LYS A 277 15.21 -9.85 -6.74
C LYS A 277 14.27 -10.63 -5.82
N TYR A 278 13.69 -11.70 -6.36
CA TYR A 278 13.02 -12.74 -5.59
C TYR A 278 13.48 -14.12 -6.03
N LYS A 279 13.97 -14.96 -5.11
CA LYS A 279 14.48 -16.31 -5.38
C LYS A 279 15.42 -16.38 -6.60
N GLY A 280 16.37 -15.43 -6.69
CA GLY A 280 17.33 -15.34 -7.80
C GLY A 280 16.81 -14.60 -9.05
N THR A 281 15.51 -14.52 -9.27
CA THR A 281 14.90 -13.84 -10.42
C THR A 281 14.88 -12.33 -10.20
N ARG A 282 15.34 -11.57 -11.21
CA ARG A 282 15.29 -10.11 -11.20
C ARG A 282 13.95 -9.61 -11.75
N ILE A 283 13.24 -8.88 -10.92
CA ILE A 283 11.92 -8.26 -11.25
C ILE A 283 12.11 -6.78 -11.62
N LEU A 284 12.90 -6.04 -10.82
CA LEU A 284 13.31 -4.65 -11.06
C LEU A 284 14.83 -4.55 -11.06
N LYS A 285 15.39 -3.60 -11.81
CA LYS A 285 16.81 -3.26 -11.70
C LYS A 285 17.09 -2.68 -10.32
N LYS A 286 18.30 -2.96 -9.78
CA LYS A 286 18.73 -2.41 -8.49
C LYS A 286 18.58 -0.89 -8.45
N LYS A 287 19.05 -0.18 -9.47
CA LYS A 287 18.96 1.28 -9.54
C LYS A 287 17.52 1.81 -9.47
N SER A 288 16.54 1.07 -9.97
CA SER A 288 15.12 1.46 -9.91
C SER A 288 14.56 1.26 -8.50
N VAL A 289 14.95 0.20 -7.81
CA VAL A 289 14.61 0.00 -6.40
C VAL A 289 15.29 1.07 -5.53
N ASP A 290 16.57 1.32 -5.76
CA ASP A 290 17.32 2.35 -5.02
C ASP A 290 16.65 3.72 -5.18
N GLU A 291 16.25 4.11 -6.40
CA GLU A 291 15.54 5.37 -6.64
C GLU A 291 14.13 5.38 -6.02
N MET A 292 13.39 4.26 -6.12
CA MET A 292 12.07 4.15 -5.53
C MET A 292 12.08 4.36 -4.02
N LEU A 293 13.08 3.78 -3.35
CA LEU A 293 13.17 3.78 -1.89
C LEU A 293 14.01 4.95 -1.34
N ARG A 294 14.68 5.71 -2.20
CA ARG A 294 15.50 6.86 -1.81
C ARG A 294 14.62 7.97 -1.24
N PHE A 295 15.01 8.49 -0.09
CA PHE A 295 14.37 9.67 0.48
C PHE A 295 14.62 10.88 -0.40
N GLN A 296 13.55 11.56 -0.79
CA GLN A 296 13.59 12.67 -1.73
C GLN A 296 13.78 14.03 -1.05
N PHE A 297 13.49 14.13 0.24
CA PHE A 297 13.55 15.38 0.99
C PHE A 297 14.84 15.50 1.78
N THR A 298 15.52 16.62 1.63
CA THR A 298 16.70 17.07 2.38
C THR A 298 16.37 18.42 3.00
N GLU A 299 17.21 18.94 3.89
CA GLU A 299 17.01 20.28 4.46
C GLU A 299 16.91 21.38 3.40
N SER A 300 17.57 21.21 2.24
CA SER A 300 17.60 22.22 1.17
C SER A 300 16.40 22.18 0.22
N ASN A 301 15.64 21.05 0.17
CA ASN A 301 14.55 20.89 -0.80
C ASN A 301 13.26 20.33 -0.21
N LYS A 302 13.17 20.25 1.12
CA LYS A 302 11.98 19.73 1.79
C LYS A 302 10.77 20.65 1.60
N PRO A 303 9.57 20.09 1.53
CA PRO A 303 8.34 20.86 1.66
C PRO A 303 8.30 21.61 3.00
N ILE A 304 7.66 22.79 3.02
CA ILE A 304 7.64 23.68 4.19
C ILE A 304 7.02 23.06 5.45
N ASN A 305 6.15 22.06 5.27
CA ASN A 305 5.46 21.34 6.33
C ASN A 305 6.09 19.97 6.65
N VAL A 306 7.31 19.71 6.16
CA VAL A 306 8.00 18.42 6.37
C VAL A 306 9.26 18.61 7.19
N ASN A 307 9.38 17.80 8.25
CA ASN A 307 10.64 17.50 8.91
C ASN A 307 11.16 16.16 8.37
N PRO A 308 12.28 16.14 7.59
CA PRO A 308 12.78 14.93 6.94
C PRO A 308 13.17 13.79 7.89
N ASP A 309 13.50 14.09 9.14
CA ASP A 309 13.86 13.09 10.16
C ASP A 309 12.64 12.26 10.59
N ASN A 310 11.45 12.88 10.59
CA ASN A 310 10.20 12.23 11.01
C ASN A 310 9.39 11.70 9.83
N LEU A 311 9.40 12.47 8.72
CA LEU A 311 8.62 12.17 7.52
C LEU A 311 9.45 12.42 6.27
N ASN A 312 9.73 11.35 5.54
CA ASN A 312 10.36 11.43 4.23
C ASN A 312 9.65 10.52 3.24
N SER A 313 9.79 10.78 1.96
CA SER A 313 9.13 10.03 0.90
C SER A 313 10.13 9.61 -0.18
N GLY A 314 9.99 8.38 -0.63
CA GLY A 314 10.44 7.90 -1.94
C GLY A 314 9.26 7.91 -2.93
N ILE A 315 9.32 7.08 -3.96
CA ILE A 315 8.27 6.95 -4.97
C ILE A 315 7.15 6.05 -4.43
N PHE A 316 6.08 6.65 -3.90
CA PHE A 316 5.01 5.97 -3.15
C PHE A 316 5.52 5.06 -2.03
N TRP A 317 6.63 5.46 -1.44
CA TRP A 317 7.30 4.82 -0.33
C TRP A 317 7.62 5.87 0.72
N THR A 318 7.30 5.64 1.99
CA THR A 318 7.38 6.70 2.98
C THR A 318 7.87 6.19 4.33
N THR A 319 8.45 7.08 5.13
CA THR A 319 8.72 6.80 6.53
C THR A 319 7.41 6.74 7.32
N LYS A 320 7.41 5.94 8.37
CA LYS A 320 6.30 5.73 9.31
C LYS A 320 6.82 5.66 10.72
N MET A 321 5.92 5.74 11.71
CA MET A 321 6.25 5.61 13.14
C MET A 321 7.39 6.54 13.57
N GLY A 322 7.25 7.84 13.29
CA GLY A 322 8.23 8.87 13.65
C GLY A 322 9.59 8.67 12.96
N GLY A 323 9.60 8.24 11.70
CA GLY A 323 10.83 8.03 10.92
C GLY A 323 11.51 6.68 11.14
N SER A 324 11.06 5.87 12.10
CA SER A 324 11.74 4.61 12.49
C SER A 324 11.43 3.40 11.59
N ARG A 325 10.45 3.52 10.70
CA ARG A 325 10.03 2.48 9.73
C ARG A 325 9.85 3.07 8.35
N ILE A 326 9.99 2.23 7.33
CA ILE A 326 9.74 2.58 5.93
C ILE A 326 8.78 1.60 5.28
N GLY A 327 7.95 2.10 4.39
CA GLY A 327 6.96 1.30 3.67
C GLY A 327 5.67 2.06 3.45
N HIS A 328 4.56 1.37 3.57
CA HIS A 328 3.23 1.96 3.50
C HIS A 328 2.26 1.21 4.43
N ASN A 329 1.24 1.92 4.91
CA ASN A 329 0.07 1.35 5.56
C ASN A 329 -1.17 1.66 4.72
N GLY A 330 -2.22 0.90 4.93
CA GLY A 330 -3.51 1.08 4.26
C GLY A 330 -4.66 1.21 5.25
N SER A 331 -5.63 2.03 4.89
CA SER A 331 -6.85 2.27 5.66
C SER A 331 -7.98 2.55 4.69
N ASP A 332 -8.96 1.66 4.66
CA ASP A 332 -10.19 1.75 3.89
C ASP A 332 -11.36 1.16 4.73
N PRO A 333 -12.62 1.30 4.32
CA PRO A 333 -13.73 0.67 5.02
C PRO A 333 -13.53 -0.83 5.22
N GLY A 334 -13.47 -1.27 6.48
CA GLY A 334 -13.22 -2.66 6.85
C GLY A 334 -11.78 -3.14 6.69
N VAL A 335 -10.85 -2.25 6.40
CA VAL A 335 -9.45 -2.61 6.07
C VAL A 335 -8.45 -1.78 6.86
N ARG A 336 -7.52 -2.48 7.50
CA ARG A 336 -6.27 -1.90 8.02
C ARG A 336 -5.11 -2.79 7.65
N THR A 337 -4.09 -2.22 7.02
CA THR A 337 -2.93 -2.97 6.53
C THR A 337 -1.62 -2.24 6.79
N PHE A 338 -0.57 -3.03 7.01
CA PHE A 338 0.80 -2.53 7.17
C PHE A 338 1.74 -3.39 6.33
N MET A 339 2.64 -2.76 5.62
CA MET A 339 3.78 -3.36 4.94
C MET A 339 4.98 -2.45 5.22
N LEU A 340 5.66 -2.71 6.33
CA LEU A 340 6.73 -1.84 6.82
C LEU A 340 7.98 -2.64 7.17
N SER A 341 9.15 -2.05 6.89
CA SER A 341 10.45 -2.58 7.32
C SER A 341 11.19 -1.60 8.22
N ASP A 342 12.29 -2.06 8.81
CA ASP A 342 13.30 -1.17 9.37
C ASP A 342 14.01 -0.37 8.26
N LEU A 343 14.78 0.64 8.68
CA LEU A 343 15.54 1.48 7.76
C LEU A 343 16.64 0.71 7.03
N ALA A 344 17.20 -0.34 7.68
CA ALA A 344 18.21 -1.22 7.09
C ALA A 344 17.65 -2.18 6.04
N LYS A 345 16.32 -2.31 5.95
CA LYS A 345 15.62 -3.27 5.06
C LYS A 345 15.94 -4.73 5.35
N GLU A 346 16.31 -5.02 6.60
CA GLU A 346 16.64 -6.37 7.06
C GLU A 346 15.43 -7.11 7.62
N MET A 347 14.52 -6.37 8.28
CA MET A 347 13.31 -6.93 8.85
C MET A 347 12.08 -6.23 8.28
N GLY A 348 11.14 -6.99 7.74
CA GLY A 348 9.85 -6.53 7.27
C GLY A 348 8.70 -7.25 7.96
N VAL A 349 7.61 -6.53 8.22
CA VAL A 349 6.36 -7.07 8.77
C VAL A 349 5.21 -6.64 7.88
N ILE A 350 4.36 -7.62 7.54
CA ILE A 350 3.05 -7.41 6.92
C ILE A 350 1.99 -7.74 7.96
N LEU A 351 0.96 -6.91 8.04
CA LEU A 351 -0.21 -7.14 8.88
C LEU A 351 -1.47 -6.72 8.11
N PHE A 352 -2.43 -7.64 8.00
CA PHE A 352 -3.76 -7.44 7.44
C PHE A 352 -4.80 -7.58 8.55
N ILE A 353 -5.78 -6.68 8.58
CA ILE A 353 -6.90 -6.70 9.51
C ILE A 353 -8.18 -6.37 8.74
N ASN A 354 -9.15 -7.24 8.78
CA ASN A 354 -10.42 -7.12 8.04
C ASN A 354 -11.54 -6.38 8.81
N THR A 355 -11.17 -5.61 9.82
CA THR A 355 -12.14 -4.92 10.69
C THR A 355 -11.69 -3.50 10.97
N SER A 356 -12.53 -2.51 10.63
CA SER A 356 -12.36 -1.12 11.09
C SER A 356 -12.83 -0.98 12.53
N LEU A 357 -11.98 -0.42 13.37
CA LEU A 357 -12.27 -0.03 14.76
C LEU A 357 -12.60 1.47 14.82
N SER A 358 -13.11 1.94 15.95
CA SER A 358 -13.26 3.36 16.22
C SER A 358 -11.90 4.06 16.31
N GLU A 359 -11.85 5.38 16.07
CA GLU A 359 -10.63 6.18 16.17
C GLU A 359 -9.91 6.01 17.51
N LYS A 360 -10.67 5.89 18.61
CA LYS A 360 -10.12 5.67 19.96
C LYS A 360 -9.39 4.34 20.11
N GLU A 361 -9.72 3.36 19.30
CA GLU A 361 -9.15 2.01 19.33
C GLU A 361 -8.09 1.77 18.24
N GLU A 362 -7.84 2.74 17.36
CA GLU A 362 -6.86 2.57 16.26
C GLU A 362 -5.43 2.27 16.72
N HIS A 363 -5.06 2.70 17.94
CA HIS A 363 -3.76 2.39 18.54
C HIS A 363 -3.50 0.86 18.62
N ILE A 364 -4.57 0.04 18.72
CA ILE A 364 -4.47 -1.42 18.77
C ILE A 364 -3.79 -1.99 17.53
N TYR A 365 -4.01 -1.40 16.35
CA TYR A 365 -3.36 -1.85 15.12
C TYR A 365 -1.84 -1.66 15.17
N PHE A 366 -1.40 -0.53 15.71
CA PHE A 366 0.03 -0.23 15.88
C PHE A 366 0.66 -1.10 16.97
N ASP A 367 -0.09 -1.43 18.02
CA ASP A 367 0.35 -2.36 19.04
C ASP A 367 0.55 -3.77 18.47
N MET A 368 -0.42 -4.27 17.68
CA MET A 368 -0.30 -5.59 17.02
C MET A 368 0.91 -5.63 16.09
N TYR A 369 1.12 -4.59 15.28
CA TYR A 369 2.30 -4.46 14.44
C TYR A 369 3.58 -4.47 15.28
N SER A 370 3.62 -3.73 16.39
CA SER A 370 4.79 -3.63 17.25
C SER A 370 5.16 -4.96 17.90
N GLU A 371 4.18 -5.76 18.31
CA GLU A 371 4.42 -7.10 18.84
C GLU A 371 4.96 -8.07 17.77
N LEU A 372 4.40 -8.01 16.55
CA LEU A 372 4.95 -8.78 15.41
C LEU A 372 6.39 -8.35 15.08
N TYR A 373 6.70 -7.06 15.15
CA TYR A 373 8.06 -6.58 14.93
C TYR A 373 9.03 -7.02 16.05
N LYS A 374 8.59 -7.05 17.31
CA LYS A 374 9.37 -7.64 18.41
C LYS A 374 9.65 -9.12 18.16
N TYR A 375 8.63 -9.85 17.70
CA TYR A 375 8.77 -11.26 17.34
C TYR A 375 9.73 -11.46 16.16
N ALA A 376 9.70 -10.58 15.16
CA ALA A 376 10.64 -10.64 14.03
C ALA A 376 12.12 -10.63 14.46
N LYS A 377 12.46 -9.89 15.53
CA LYS A 377 13.82 -9.84 16.09
C LYS A 377 14.33 -11.19 16.61
N THR A 378 13.43 -12.15 16.89
CA THR A 378 13.83 -13.48 17.39
C THR A 378 14.39 -14.38 16.29
N PHE A 379 14.10 -14.07 15.01
CA PHE A 379 14.61 -14.80 13.86
C PHE A 379 15.98 -14.29 13.35
N GLY A 380 16.42 -13.14 13.83
CA GLY A 380 17.69 -12.52 13.44
C GLY A 380 18.86 -12.79 14.40
N LYS A 381 18.63 -13.64 15.41
CA LYS A 381 19.64 -14.04 16.41
C LYS A 381 20.30 -15.36 16.08
#